data_8b2497cf3dd5a1f86f943e146a1f572a
#
_entry.id   8b2497cf3dd5a1f86f943e146a1f572a
#
_cell.length_a   1.000
_cell.length_b   1.000
_cell.length_c   1.000
_cell.angle_alpha   90.00
_cell.angle_beta   90.00
_cell.angle_gamma   90.00
#
_symmetry.space_group_name_H-M   'P 1'
#
loop_
_entity.id
_entity.type
_entity.pdbx_description
1 polymer ?
#
loop_
_entity_poly.entity_id
_entity_poly.type
_entity_poly.pdbx_seq_one_letter_code
_entity_poly.pdbx_strand_id
1 'polypeptide(L)'
;MTGPLPAAGAESGVAPAAGTGSPANEERPVRILIVDDDALVRAGLSMILGGTPDLDVVGEAADGIEVVRAVAACRPDVVLMDIRMPRLDGLAATEALRALPQPPEVLVLTTFDADEHVLRALRAGASGFLLKDTPPGEIVRAVRRVAAGEATLSPTVTRTLIEHVTAGPVADPRRDRAARLIEGLTERERAVALALGMGRTNAEIAAELYMSVATVKAYVSRLLTRLGLNNRVQVALLVHDAGLV
;
A
#
# COMPACT_ATOMS: atom_id res chain seq x y z
N MET A 1 60.90 -51.87 43.38
CA MET A 1 60.68 -52.35 42.01
C MET A 1 59.29 -51.96 41.65
N THR A 2 59.15 -50.89 41.28
CA THR A 2 58.84 -50.07 40.08
C THR A 2 57.81 -50.73 39.18
N GLY A 3 56.61 -50.20 39.21
CA GLY A 3 55.58 -50.43 38.23
C GLY A 3 54.98 -49.07 37.84
N PRO A 4 54.75 -48.81 36.56
CA PRO A 4 54.38 -47.47 36.07
C PRO A 4 52.88 -47.24 36.15
N LEU A 5 52.52 -45.96 36.29
CA LEU A 5 51.16 -45.40 36.22
C LEU A 5 50.52 -45.60 34.83
N PRO A 6 49.18 -45.71 34.75
CA PRO A 6 48.43 -45.49 33.52
C PRO A 6 48.03 -44.02 33.39
N ALA A 7 48.09 -43.56 32.14
CA ALA A 7 47.74 -42.23 31.69
C ALA A 7 46.23 -41.93 31.76
N ALA A 8 45.91 -40.69 32.12
CA ALA A 8 44.59 -40.13 32.12
C ALA A 8 44.09 -39.89 30.67
N GLY A 9 42.96 -40.47 30.33
CA GLY A 9 42.19 -40.13 29.13
C GLY A 9 41.46 -38.79 29.30
N ALA A 10 41.76 -37.84 28.46
CA ALA A 10 41.03 -36.60 28.36
C ALA A 10 39.78 -36.81 27.51
N GLU A 11 38.63 -36.81 28.14
CA GLU A 11 37.35 -36.71 27.42
C GLU A 11 37.12 -35.25 26.97
N SER A 12 37.22 -35.04 25.67
CA SER A 12 36.86 -33.82 25.00
C SER A 12 35.33 -33.68 24.95
N GLY A 13 34.78 -32.95 25.92
CA GLY A 13 33.38 -32.52 25.90
C GLY A 13 33.14 -31.48 24.83
N VAL A 14 32.55 -31.90 23.72
CA VAL A 14 32.01 -30.98 22.72
C VAL A 14 30.74 -30.37 23.31
N ALA A 15 30.81 -29.08 23.65
CA ALA A 15 29.63 -28.29 23.98
C ALA A 15 28.73 -28.14 22.74
N PRO A 16 27.41 -28.26 22.85
CA PRO A 16 26.52 -27.99 21.75
C PRO A 16 26.55 -26.47 21.44
N ALA A 17 26.88 -26.12 20.21
CA ALA A 17 26.78 -24.78 19.70
C ALA A 17 25.34 -24.28 19.89
N ALA A 18 25.17 -23.30 20.77
CA ALA A 18 23.94 -22.55 20.87
C ALA A 18 23.68 -21.86 19.51
N GLY A 19 22.71 -22.38 18.80
CA GLY A 19 22.19 -21.74 17.61
C GLY A 19 21.65 -20.37 17.99
N THR A 20 22.42 -19.32 17.70
CA THR A 20 21.93 -17.97 17.68
C THR A 20 20.98 -17.84 16.48
N GLY A 21 19.74 -18.27 16.67
CA GLY A 21 18.64 -17.84 15.81
C GLY A 21 18.63 -16.32 15.86
N SER A 22 18.96 -15.70 14.76
CA SER A 22 18.77 -14.27 14.57
C SER A 22 17.33 -13.96 14.94
N PRO A 23 17.04 -12.97 15.81
CA PRO A 23 15.66 -12.62 16.12
C PRO A 23 14.99 -12.30 14.77
N ALA A 24 13.91 -13.05 14.47
CA ALA A 24 13.02 -12.73 13.37
C ALA A 24 12.74 -11.23 13.50
N ASN A 25 12.93 -10.51 12.39
CA ASN A 25 12.62 -9.10 12.27
C ASN A 25 11.14 -8.96 12.66
N GLU A 26 10.86 -8.62 13.92
CA GLU A 26 9.50 -8.32 14.38
C GLU A 26 9.12 -7.05 13.62
N GLU A 27 8.40 -7.23 12.53
CA GLU A 27 7.87 -6.12 11.76
C GLU A 27 6.98 -5.32 12.69
N ARG A 28 7.34 -4.04 12.91
CA ARG A 28 6.54 -3.15 13.75
C ARG A 28 5.09 -3.14 13.28
N PRO A 29 4.11 -2.98 14.16
CA PRO A 29 2.70 -2.88 13.78
C PRO A 29 2.48 -1.78 12.73
N VAL A 30 1.57 -2.03 11.79
CA VAL A 30 1.11 -1.03 10.82
C VAL A 30 0.34 0.06 11.55
N ARG A 31 0.81 1.29 11.45
CA ARG A 31 0.23 2.46 12.12
C ARG A 31 -0.90 3.04 11.29
N ILE A 32 -2.07 3.20 11.89
CA ILE A 32 -3.30 3.58 11.20
C ILE A 32 -3.86 4.87 11.81
N LEU A 33 -4.19 5.84 10.95
CA LEU A 33 -5.00 7.00 11.29
C LEU A 33 -6.41 6.80 10.72
N ILE A 34 -7.44 6.96 11.54
CA ILE A 34 -8.84 6.88 11.13
C ILE A 34 -9.38 8.30 10.98
N VAL A 35 -9.98 8.60 9.82
CA VAL A 35 -10.55 9.91 9.49
C VAL A 35 -11.99 9.74 9.01
N ASP A 36 -12.95 10.15 9.82
CA ASP A 36 -14.38 10.02 9.55
C ASP A 36 -15.13 11.03 10.44
N ASP A 37 -16.16 11.67 9.97
CA ASP A 37 -16.93 12.64 10.79
C ASP A 37 -17.89 11.94 11.78
N ASP A 38 -18.26 10.67 11.52
CA ASP A 38 -19.10 9.88 12.40
C ASP A 38 -18.27 9.21 13.52
N ALA A 39 -18.49 9.64 14.75
CA ALA A 39 -17.80 9.08 15.93
C ALA A 39 -18.08 7.58 16.16
N LEU A 40 -19.27 7.09 15.77
CA LEU A 40 -19.63 5.68 15.92
C LEU A 40 -18.85 4.82 14.92
N VAL A 41 -18.68 5.30 13.70
CA VAL A 41 -17.85 4.64 12.66
C VAL A 41 -16.40 4.58 13.13
N ARG A 42 -15.83 5.70 13.62
CA ARG A 42 -14.46 5.70 14.16
C ARG A 42 -14.28 4.69 15.28
N ALA A 43 -15.20 4.68 16.27
CA ALA A 43 -15.15 3.71 17.37
C ALA A 43 -15.24 2.26 16.89
N GLY A 44 -16.11 1.98 15.92
CA GLY A 44 -16.23 0.66 15.31
C GLY A 44 -14.96 0.21 14.59
N LEU A 45 -14.36 1.07 13.78
CA LEU A 45 -13.11 0.80 13.09
C LEU A 45 -11.95 0.61 14.08
N SER A 46 -11.85 1.45 15.13
CA SER A 46 -10.84 1.32 16.18
C SER A 46 -10.96 -0.02 16.91
N MET A 47 -12.19 -0.49 17.17
CA MET A 47 -12.41 -1.82 17.77
C MET A 47 -11.99 -2.96 16.84
N ILE A 48 -12.35 -2.89 15.54
CA ILE A 48 -12.02 -3.91 14.53
C ILE A 48 -10.50 -4.03 14.36
N LEU A 49 -9.82 -2.91 14.23
CA LEU A 49 -8.39 -2.86 13.94
C LEU A 49 -7.56 -3.12 15.19
N GLY A 50 -7.94 -2.55 16.35
CA GLY A 50 -7.25 -2.71 17.61
C GLY A 50 -7.29 -4.15 18.18
N GLY A 51 -8.22 -5.00 17.70
CA GLY A 51 -8.23 -6.44 17.98
C GLY A 51 -7.18 -7.26 17.20
N THR A 52 -6.35 -6.62 16.39
CA THR A 52 -5.41 -7.28 15.46
C THR A 52 -3.97 -6.93 15.85
N PRO A 53 -3.13 -7.89 16.29
CA PRO A 53 -1.83 -7.61 16.93
C PRO A 53 -0.82 -6.86 16.07
N ASP A 54 -0.90 -6.99 14.75
CA ASP A 54 -0.02 -6.35 13.76
C ASP A 54 -0.53 -5.00 13.25
N LEU A 55 -1.65 -4.48 13.82
CA LEU A 55 -2.23 -3.19 13.49
C LEU A 55 -2.33 -2.30 14.72
N ASP A 56 -2.01 -1.02 14.58
CA ASP A 56 -2.02 -0.04 15.66
C ASP A 56 -2.76 1.23 15.22
N VAL A 57 -3.89 1.54 15.85
CA VAL A 57 -4.63 2.79 15.61
C VAL A 57 -3.96 3.91 16.41
N VAL A 58 -3.14 4.70 15.73
CA VAL A 58 -2.29 5.74 16.35
C VAL A 58 -2.97 7.09 16.48
N GLY A 59 -4.16 7.26 15.91
CA GLY A 59 -4.92 8.50 16.03
C GLY A 59 -6.24 8.47 15.28
N GLU A 60 -7.05 9.49 15.57
CA GLU A 60 -8.33 9.74 14.93
C GLU A 60 -8.43 11.21 14.54
N ALA A 61 -9.19 11.51 13.47
CA ALA A 61 -9.59 12.85 13.09
C ALA A 61 -11.07 12.85 12.66
N ALA A 62 -11.76 13.95 12.88
CA ALA A 62 -13.19 14.07 12.59
C ALA A 62 -13.47 14.87 11.31
N ASP A 63 -12.43 15.39 10.65
CA ASP A 63 -12.59 16.21 9.43
C ASP A 63 -11.27 16.28 8.64
N GLY A 64 -11.37 16.47 7.33
CA GLY A 64 -10.22 16.53 6.42
C GLY A 64 -9.23 17.65 6.75
N ILE A 65 -9.68 18.76 7.33
CA ILE A 65 -8.79 19.88 7.71
C ILE A 65 -7.79 19.48 8.82
N GLU A 66 -8.06 18.45 9.59
CA GLU A 66 -7.22 17.98 10.69
C GLU A 66 -6.13 17.02 10.23
N VAL A 67 -6.32 16.42 9.04
CA VAL A 67 -5.56 15.24 8.57
C VAL A 67 -4.07 15.50 8.45
N VAL A 68 -3.66 16.61 7.83
CA VAL A 68 -2.22 16.93 7.64
C VAL A 68 -1.51 17.06 8.99
N ARG A 69 -2.17 17.73 9.95
CA ARG A 69 -1.63 17.87 11.31
C ARG A 69 -1.58 16.54 12.05
N ALA A 70 -2.63 15.72 11.93
CA ALA A 70 -2.71 14.40 12.55
C ALA A 70 -1.60 13.48 11.99
N VAL A 71 -1.40 13.45 10.66
CA VAL A 71 -0.33 12.69 10.02
C VAL A 71 1.05 13.13 10.51
N ALA A 72 1.30 14.43 10.64
CA ALA A 72 2.57 14.95 11.16
C ALA A 72 2.84 14.51 12.60
N ALA A 73 1.79 14.45 13.44
CA ALA A 73 1.88 14.04 14.84
C ALA A 73 2.01 12.52 15.02
N CYS A 74 1.17 11.75 14.32
CA CYS A 74 1.06 10.30 14.52
C CYS A 74 1.96 9.49 13.59
N ARG A 75 2.39 10.04 12.45
CA ARG A 75 3.18 9.34 11.41
C ARG A 75 2.59 7.96 11.07
N PRO A 76 1.34 7.90 10.57
CA PRO A 76 0.71 6.65 10.19
C PRO A 76 1.34 6.09 8.91
N ASP A 77 1.25 4.77 8.73
CA ASP A 77 1.57 4.09 7.48
C ASP A 77 0.37 4.13 6.53
N VAL A 78 -0.85 4.02 7.11
CA VAL A 78 -2.12 4.00 6.38
C VAL A 78 -3.10 4.98 7.00
N VAL A 79 -3.80 5.74 6.17
CA VAL A 79 -4.94 6.57 6.57
C VAL A 79 -6.22 5.93 6.03
N LEU A 80 -7.14 5.55 6.91
CA LEU A 80 -8.51 5.23 6.53
C LEU A 80 -9.28 6.54 6.42
N MET A 81 -9.79 6.85 5.23
CA MET A 81 -10.33 8.16 4.90
C MET A 81 -11.78 8.06 4.44
N ASP A 82 -12.72 8.64 5.18
CA ASP A 82 -14.04 8.88 4.62
C ASP A 82 -14.01 10.00 3.57
N ILE A 83 -14.89 9.91 2.57
CA ILE A 83 -15.03 10.95 1.54
C ILE A 83 -15.83 12.13 2.07
N ARG A 84 -16.94 11.86 2.76
CA ARG A 84 -17.90 12.90 3.12
C ARG A 84 -17.63 13.45 4.50
N MET A 85 -17.03 14.62 4.54
CA MET A 85 -16.79 15.37 5.79
C MET A 85 -17.20 16.83 5.62
N PRO A 86 -17.66 17.51 6.71
CA PRO A 86 -18.35 18.80 6.60
C PRO A 86 -17.51 19.96 6.08
N ARG A 87 -16.23 20.06 6.44
CA ARG A 87 -15.37 21.24 6.15
C ARG A 87 -14.44 20.99 4.98
N LEU A 88 -13.70 19.87 5.00
CA LEU A 88 -12.84 19.44 3.91
C LEU A 88 -13.13 17.99 3.62
N ASP A 89 -13.54 17.69 2.39
CA ASP A 89 -13.83 16.32 1.97
C ASP A 89 -12.55 15.46 1.90
N GLY A 90 -12.73 14.13 1.96
CA GLY A 90 -11.62 13.20 1.99
C GLY A 90 -10.81 13.15 0.69
N LEU A 91 -11.38 13.57 -0.44
CA LEU A 91 -10.65 13.63 -1.71
C LEU A 91 -9.64 14.77 -1.68
N ALA A 92 -10.08 15.96 -1.29
CA ALA A 92 -9.19 17.12 -1.12
C ALA A 92 -8.16 16.89 -0.01
N ALA A 93 -8.54 16.21 1.09
CA ALA A 93 -7.60 15.80 2.13
C ALA A 93 -6.55 14.79 1.60
N THR A 94 -6.96 13.85 0.73
CA THR A 94 -6.05 12.90 0.09
C THR A 94 -5.04 13.63 -0.81
N GLU A 95 -5.47 14.59 -1.63
CA GLU A 95 -4.59 15.41 -2.45
C GLU A 95 -3.57 16.19 -1.60
N ALA A 96 -4.01 16.77 -0.48
CA ALA A 96 -3.13 17.47 0.45
C ALA A 96 -2.09 16.54 1.09
N LEU A 97 -2.47 15.30 1.43
CA LEU A 97 -1.54 14.29 1.94
C LEU A 97 -0.51 13.89 0.90
N ARG A 98 -0.92 13.72 -0.36
CA ARG A 98 0.01 13.32 -1.45
C ARG A 98 1.05 14.40 -1.78
N ALA A 99 0.81 15.65 -1.42
CA ALA A 99 1.80 16.73 -1.52
C ALA A 99 2.91 16.67 -0.45
N LEU A 100 2.78 15.82 0.57
CA LEU A 100 3.80 15.66 1.61
C LEU A 100 5.06 14.95 1.08
N PRO A 101 6.26 15.22 1.61
CA PRO A 101 7.49 14.55 1.19
C PRO A 101 7.48 13.03 1.40
N GLN A 102 6.78 12.56 2.42
CA GLN A 102 6.59 11.15 2.76
C GLN A 102 5.11 10.92 3.07
N PRO A 103 4.26 10.80 2.05
CA PRO A 103 2.84 10.62 2.24
C PRO A 103 2.54 9.20 2.77
N PRO A 104 1.60 9.06 3.72
CA PRO A 104 1.08 7.75 4.08
C PRO A 104 0.26 7.18 2.93
N GLU A 105 0.02 5.88 2.93
CA GLU A 105 -0.95 5.28 2.03
C GLU A 105 -2.37 5.66 2.44
N VAL A 106 -3.26 5.88 1.47
CA VAL A 106 -4.65 6.28 1.73
C VAL A 106 -5.60 5.21 1.23
N LEU A 107 -6.36 4.63 2.15
CA LEU A 107 -7.46 3.71 1.87
C LEU A 107 -8.78 4.44 2.11
N VAL A 108 -9.51 4.73 1.04
CA VAL A 108 -10.81 5.40 1.12
C VAL A 108 -11.87 4.41 1.58
N LEU A 109 -12.68 4.82 2.54
CA LEU A 109 -13.80 4.06 3.10
C LEU A 109 -15.06 4.92 3.06
N THR A 110 -16.07 4.54 2.28
CA THR A 110 -17.28 5.35 2.06
C THR A 110 -18.55 4.53 2.04
N THR A 111 -19.68 5.18 2.28
CA THR A 111 -21.02 4.55 2.18
C THR A 111 -21.55 4.48 0.74
N PHE A 112 -20.90 5.13 -0.23
CA PHE A 112 -21.38 5.24 -1.60
C PHE A 112 -20.36 4.72 -2.61
N ASP A 113 -20.88 3.92 -3.55
CA ASP A 113 -20.18 3.36 -4.70
C ASP A 113 -20.39 4.20 -5.99
N ALA A 114 -20.69 5.51 -5.83
CA ALA A 114 -20.84 6.38 -7.00
C ALA A 114 -19.56 6.36 -7.84
N ASP A 115 -19.64 5.85 -9.07
CA ASP A 115 -18.53 5.62 -10.00
C ASP A 115 -17.61 6.84 -10.13
N GLU A 116 -18.19 8.04 -10.11
CA GLU A 116 -17.45 9.29 -10.15
C GLU A 116 -16.53 9.50 -8.94
N HIS A 117 -16.94 9.07 -7.73
CA HIS A 117 -16.13 9.19 -6.52
C HIS A 117 -14.93 8.24 -6.53
N VAL A 118 -15.11 7.04 -7.06
CA VAL A 118 -14.01 6.06 -7.23
C VAL A 118 -12.89 6.62 -8.08
N LEU A 119 -13.23 7.11 -9.28
CA LEU A 119 -12.23 7.66 -10.19
C LEU A 119 -11.56 8.90 -9.64
N ARG A 120 -12.32 9.77 -8.97
CA ARG A 120 -11.77 10.95 -8.31
C ARG A 120 -10.83 10.56 -7.17
N ALA A 121 -11.18 9.58 -6.33
CA ALA A 121 -10.32 9.08 -5.25
C ALA A 121 -8.99 8.54 -5.77
N LEU A 122 -9.03 7.73 -6.85
CA LEU A 122 -7.82 7.20 -7.47
C LEU A 122 -6.96 8.29 -8.11
N ARG A 123 -7.59 9.32 -8.73
CA ARG A 123 -6.88 10.49 -9.27
C ARG A 123 -6.29 11.37 -8.16
N ALA A 124 -6.98 11.51 -7.04
CA ALA A 124 -6.47 12.19 -5.85
C ALA A 124 -5.28 11.46 -5.22
N GLY A 125 -5.07 10.19 -5.56
CA GLY A 125 -3.92 9.41 -5.11
C GLY A 125 -4.25 8.35 -4.05
N ALA A 126 -5.52 7.99 -3.85
CA ALA A 126 -5.88 6.89 -2.97
C ALA A 126 -5.27 5.56 -3.46
N SER A 127 -4.74 4.76 -2.55
CA SER A 127 -4.12 3.45 -2.81
C SER A 127 -5.13 2.31 -2.79
N GLY A 128 -6.32 2.57 -2.23
CA GLY A 128 -7.41 1.62 -2.21
C GLY A 128 -8.75 2.31 -1.96
N PHE A 129 -9.81 1.52 -2.19
CA PHE A 129 -11.19 1.98 -2.03
C PHE A 129 -12.07 0.83 -1.54
N LEU A 130 -12.79 1.04 -0.45
CA LEU A 130 -13.73 0.10 0.14
C LEU A 130 -15.06 0.80 0.45
N LEU A 131 -16.10 -0.01 0.56
CA LEU A 131 -17.39 0.43 1.09
C LEU A 131 -17.43 0.24 2.62
N LYS A 132 -18.16 1.09 3.34
CA LYS A 132 -18.33 1.00 4.80
C LYS A 132 -19.09 -0.25 5.25
N ASP A 133 -19.80 -0.91 4.36
CA ASP A 133 -20.47 -2.21 4.59
C ASP A 133 -19.54 -3.42 4.37
N THR A 134 -18.28 -3.18 4.00
CA THR A 134 -17.27 -4.22 3.84
C THR A 134 -17.08 -4.99 5.15
N PRO A 135 -17.08 -6.34 5.12
CA PRO A 135 -16.90 -7.16 6.32
C PRO A 135 -15.59 -6.82 7.07
N PRO A 136 -15.59 -6.80 8.42
CA PRO A 136 -14.44 -6.43 9.23
C PRO A 136 -13.13 -7.11 8.83
N GLY A 137 -13.16 -8.43 8.58
CA GLY A 137 -11.97 -9.18 8.16
C GLY A 137 -11.42 -8.76 6.80
N GLU A 138 -12.24 -8.19 5.92
CA GLU A 138 -11.80 -7.65 4.63
C GLU A 138 -11.17 -6.27 4.79
N ILE A 139 -11.68 -5.44 5.69
CA ILE A 139 -11.06 -4.15 6.04
C ILE A 139 -9.64 -4.39 6.57
N VAL A 140 -9.46 -5.33 7.50
CA VAL A 140 -8.14 -5.73 8.04
C VAL A 140 -7.20 -6.18 6.92
N ARG A 141 -7.67 -7.06 6.01
CA ARG A 141 -6.88 -7.51 4.85
C ARG A 141 -6.49 -6.36 3.92
N ALA A 142 -7.42 -5.45 3.67
CA ALA A 142 -7.18 -4.29 2.82
C ALA A 142 -6.12 -3.34 3.40
N VAL A 143 -6.17 -3.06 4.70
CA VAL A 143 -5.16 -2.26 5.40
C VAL A 143 -3.77 -2.88 5.26
N ARG A 144 -3.64 -4.19 5.48
CA ARG A 144 -2.35 -4.91 5.32
C ARG A 144 -1.80 -4.81 3.90
N ARG A 145 -2.66 -5.01 2.90
CA ARG A 145 -2.28 -4.92 1.48
C ARG A 145 -1.83 -3.52 1.11
N VAL A 146 -2.58 -2.51 1.52
CA VAL A 146 -2.24 -1.10 1.28
C VAL A 146 -0.93 -0.73 1.97
N ALA A 147 -0.71 -1.14 3.22
CA ALA A 147 0.56 -0.96 3.93
C ALA A 147 1.74 -1.66 3.22
N ALA A 148 1.49 -2.78 2.54
CA ALA A 148 2.48 -3.45 1.69
C ALA A 148 2.75 -2.72 0.36
N GLY A 149 2.00 -1.63 0.07
CA GLY A 149 2.08 -0.88 -1.20
C GLY A 149 1.31 -1.58 -2.34
N GLU A 150 0.31 -2.41 -2.01
CA GLU A 150 -0.58 -3.04 -2.97
C GLU A 150 -1.88 -2.25 -3.09
N ALA A 151 -2.42 -2.14 -4.31
CA ALA A 151 -3.74 -1.56 -4.48
C ALA A 151 -4.83 -2.52 -3.98
N THR A 152 -5.85 -1.95 -3.34
CA THR A 152 -7.00 -2.73 -2.90
C THR A 152 -8.28 -2.05 -3.39
N LEU A 153 -8.98 -2.72 -4.29
CA LEU A 153 -10.25 -2.27 -4.84
C LEU A 153 -11.30 -3.35 -4.60
N SER A 154 -12.51 -2.95 -4.23
CA SER A 154 -13.62 -3.89 -4.16
C SER A 154 -14.00 -4.38 -5.57
N PRO A 155 -14.66 -5.54 -5.72
CA PRO A 155 -15.10 -6.03 -7.02
C PRO A 155 -15.98 -5.03 -7.79
N THR A 156 -16.83 -4.28 -7.10
CA THR A 156 -17.67 -3.23 -7.67
C THR A 156 -16.80 -2.10 -8.25
N VAL A 157 -15.86 -1.59 -7.46
CA VAL A 157 -14.91 -0.55 -7.88
C VAL A 157 -14.06 -1.00 -9.07
N THR A 158 -13.62 -2.25 -9.08
CA THR A 158 -12.88 -2.83 -10.21
C THR A 158 -13.71 -2.84 -11.49
N ARG A 159 -15.00 -3.18 -11.40
CA ARG A 159 -15.92 -3.16 -12.55
C ARG A 159 -16.07 -1.76 -13.12
N THR A 160 -16.34 -0.75 -12.27
CA THR A 160 -16.42 0.66 -12.66
C THR A 160 -15.15 1.13 -13.37
N LEU A 161 -13.98 0.72 -12.88
CA LEU A 161 -12.71 1.04 -13.50
C LEU A 161 -12.58 0.43 -14.90
N ILE A 162 -12.96 -0.85 -15.05
CA ILE A 162 -12.96 -1.55 -16.34
C ILE A 162 -13.91 -0.85 -17.33
N GLU A 163 -15.14 -0.55 -16.93
CA GLU A 163 -16.12 0.14 -17.76
C GLU A 163 -15.60 1.51 -18.22
N HIS A 164 -14.96 2.26 -17.33
CA HIS A 164 -14.41 3.57 -17.67
C HIS A 164 -13.22 3.49 -18.63
N VAL A 165 -12.38 2.49 -18.47
CA VAL A 165 -11.20 2.24 -19.32
C VAL A 165 -11.63 1.74 -20.71
N THR A 166 -12.66 0.90 -20.78
CA THR A 166 -13.16 0.33 -22.05
C THR A 166 -14.05 1.28 -22.85
N ALA A 167 -14.59 2.34 -22.23
CA ALA A 167 -15.49 3.30 -22.89
C ALA A 167 -14.77 4.39 -23.71
N GLY A 168 -13.44 4.40 -23.78
CA GLY A 168 -12.67 5.44 -24.45
C GLY A 168 -12.61 5.30 -25.98
N PRO A 169 -12.69 6.40 -26.76
CA PRO A 169 -12.57 6.37 -28.22
C PRO A 169 -11.15 6.04 -28.69
N VAL A 170 -11.07 5.40 -29.85
CA VAL A 170 -9.87 4.84 -30.51
C VAL A 170 -8.76 5.85 -30.87
N ALA A 171 -9.00 7.14 -30.75
CA ALA A 171 -8.02 8.19 -31.04
C ALA A 171 -8.02 9.25 -29.91
N ASP A 172 -7.28 8.98 -28.83
CA ASP A 172 -7.18 9.90 -27.69
C ASP A 172 -5.75 10.48 -27.61
N PRO A 173 -5.58 11.81 -27.53
CA PRO A 173 -4.31 12.47 -27.23
C PRO A 173 -3.63 11.95 -25.96
N ARG A 174 -4.39 11.31 -25.06
CA ARG A 174 -3.88 10.64 -23.87
C ARG A 174 -2.99 9.47 -24.22
N ARG A 175 -3.32 8.68 -25.25
CA ARG A 175 -2.55 7.52 -25.70
C ARG A 175 -1.13 7.89 -26.10
N ASP A 176 -0.99 8.94 -26.93
CA ASP A 176 0.32 9.41 -27.39
C ASP A 176 1.16 9.98 -26.24
N ARG A 177 0.49 10.65 -25.28
CA ARG A 177 1.15 11.15 -24.08
C ARG A 177 1.61 10.01 -23.19
N ALA A 178 0.75 9.03 -22.95
CA ALA A 178 1.07 7.85 -22.14
C ALA A 178 2.23 7.04 -22.74
N ALA A 179 2.20 6.80 -24.07
CA ALA A 179 3.26 6.11 -24.78
C ALA A 179 4.61 6.83 -24.60
N ARG A 180 4.67 8.14 -24.81
CA ARG A 180 5.89 8.95 -24.62
C ARG A 180 6.44 8.89 -23.19
N LEU A 181 5.55 8.90 -22.17
CA LEU A 181 5.97 8.78 -20.78
C LEU A 181 6.59 7.42 -20.49
N ILE A 182 6.01 6.33 -21.03
CA ILE A 182 6.52 4.98 -20.87
C ILE A 182 7.83 4.76 -21.68
N GLU A 183 7.93 5.34 -22.88
CA GLU A 183 9.18 5.29 -23.67
C GLU A 183 10.35 5.97 -22.97
N GLY A 184 10.10 7.01 -22.18
CA GLY A 184 11.12 7.69 -21.39
C GLY A 184 11.67 6.90 -20.21
N LEU A 185 11.08 5.74 -19.86
CA LEU A 185 11.52 4.89 -18.75
C LEU A 185 12.74 4.07 -19.14
N THR A 186 13.59 3.76 -18.15
CA THR A 186 14.63 2.74 -18.32
C THR A 186 13.99 1.36 -18.51
N GLU A 187 14.73 0.40 -19.09
CA GLU A 187 14.25 -0.95 -19.33
C GLU A 187 13.67 -1.62 -18.07
N ARG A 188 14.36 -1.45 -16.94
CA ARG A 188 13.92 -1.99 -15.64
C ARG A 188 12.67 -1.29 -15.11
N GLU A 189 12.58 0.02 -15.21
CA GLU A 189 11.40 0.79 -14.82
C GLU A 189 10.20 0.41 -15.69
N ARG A 190 10.42 0.26 -17.00
CA ARG A 190 9.39 -0.17 -17.95
C ARG A 190 8.87 -1.57 -17.63
N ALA A 191 9.76 -2.53 -17.33
CA ALA A 191 9.36 -3.88 -16.94
C ALA A 191 8.48 -3.88 -15.69
N VAL A 192 8.86 -3.09 -14.66
CA VAL A 192 8.03 -2.94 -13.45
C VAL A 192 6.70 -2.26 -13.76
N ALA A 193 6.68 -1.20 -14.58
CA ALA A 193 5.45 -0.51 -14.97
C ALA A 193 4.48 -1.45 -15.72
N LEU A 194 4.97 -2.25 -16.67
CA LEU A 194 4.17 -3.25 -17.39
C LEU A 194 3.57 -4.29 -16.45
N ALA A 195 4.37 -4.83 -15.53
CA ALA A 195 3.89 -5.77 -14.53
C ALA A 195 2.82 -5.17 -13.60
N LEU A 196 2.94 -3.87 -13.25
CA LEU A 196 1.89 -3.14 -12.54
C LEU A 196 0.62 -3.00 -13.39
N GLY A 197 0.75 -2.73 -14.69
CA GLY A 197 -0.36 -2.68 -15.65
C GLY A 197 -1.12 -4.01 -15.74
N MET A 198 -0.41 -5.12 -15.63
CA MET A 198 -0.99 -6.47 -15.54
C MET A 198 -1.58 -6.82 -14.17
N GLY A 199 -1.60 -5.88 -13.21
CA GLY A 199 -2.14 -6.08 -11.87
C GLY A 199 -1.28 -6.94 -10.93
N ARG A 200 0.00 -7.18 -11.25
CA ARG A 200 0.90 -8.00 -10.43
C ARG A 200 1.16 -7.37 -9.07
N THR A 201 1.22 -8.20 -8.03
CA THR A 201 1.65 -7.81 -6.68
C THR A 201 3.17 -7.56 -6.64
N ASN A 202 3.66 -6.88 -5.61
CA ASN A 202 5.10 -6.67 -5.45
C ASN A 202 5.88 -8.00 -5.33
N ALA A 203 5.27 -9.04 -4.73
CA ALA A 203 5.86 -10.37 -4.61
C ALA A 203 5.96 -11.08 -5.98
N GLU A 204 4.90 -11.01 -6.80
CA GLU A 204 4.89 -11.58 -8.15
C GLU A 204 5.90 -10.86 -9.06
N ILE A 205 5.96 -9.51 -9.00
CA ILE A 205 6.95 -8.72 -9.75
C ILE A 205 8.38 -9.10 -9.32
N ALA A 206 8.60 -9.27 -8.01
CA ALA A 206 9.90 -9.68 -7.48
C ALA A 206 10.33 -11.05 -8.03
N ALA A 207 9.41 -12.02 -8.06
CA ALA A 207 9.67 -13.35 -8.61
C ALA A 207 9.92 -13.29 -10.13
N GLU A 208 9.08 -12.57 -10.89
CA GLU A 208 9.16 -12.48 -12.35
C GLU A 208 10.43 -11.77 -12.84
N LEU A 209 10.83 -10.68 -12.15
CA LEU A 209 11.99 -9.87 -12.55
C LEU A 209 13.29 -10.22 -11.81
N TYR A 210 13.28 -11.30 -11.00
CA TYR A 210 14.43 -11.74 -10.20
C TYR A 210 14.97 -10.64 -9.27
N MET A 211 14.06 -9.98 -8.53
CA MET A 211 14.36 -8.91 -7.59
C MET A 211 13.89 -9.26 -6.17
N SER A 212 14.36 -8.52 -5.16
CA SER A 212 13.72 -8.55 -3.84
C SER A 212 12.44 -7.70 -3.84
N VAL A 213 11.49 -8.02 -2.96
CA VAL A 213 10.27 -7.21 -2.77
C VAL A 213 10.63 -5.77 -2.39
N ALA A 214 11.67 -5.57 -1.58
CA ALA A 214 12.16 -4.24 -1.21
C ALA A 214 12.67 -3.47 -2.45
N THR A 215 13.35 -4.15 -3.37
CA THR A 215 13.80 -3.56 -4.64
C THR A 215 12.62 -3.16 -5.51
N VAL A 216 11.58 -4.00 -5.62
CA VAL A 216 10.37 -3.66 -6.36
C VAL A 216 9.69 -2.43 -5.77
N LYS A 217 9.51 -2.36 -4.43
CA LYS A 217 8.96 -1.16 -3.75
C LYS A 217 9.74 0.11 -4.10
N ALA A 218 11.07 0.04 -4.12
CA ALA A 218 11.92 1.16 -4.50
C ALA A 218 11.75 1.57 -5.96
N TYR A 219 11.56 0.61 -6.89
CA TYR A 219 11.23 0.90 -8.29
C TYR A 219 9.86 1.56 -8.43
N VAL A 220 8.84 1.05 -7.74
CA VAL A 220 7.49 1.64 -7.74
C VAL A 220 7.53 3.08 -7.25
N SER A 221 8.20 3.35 -6.13
CA SER A 221 8.37 4.71 -5.59
C SER A 221 9.05 5.65 -6.60
N ARG A 222 10.13 5.20 -7.25
CA ARG A 222 10.83 5.98 -8.29
C ARG A 222 9.96 6.23 -9.52
N LEU A 223 9.18 5.24 -9.96
CA LEU A 223 8.23 5.39 -11.06
C LEU A 223 7.19 6.46 -10.76
N LEU A 224 6.59 6.41 -9.55
CA LEU A 224 5.61 7.40 -9.12
C LEU A 224 6.20 8.81 -9.17
N THR A 225 7.37 9.01 -8.58
CA THR A 225 8.05 10.32 -8.60
C THR A 225 8.37 10.78 -10.02
N ARG A 226 8.94 9.90 -10.85
CA ARG A 226 9.37 10.23 -12.22
C ARG A 226 8.21 10.57 -13.15
N LEU A 227 7.10 9.86 -13.01
CA LEU A 227 5.89 10.04 -13.82
C LEU A 227 4.96 11.12 -13.26
N GLY A 228 5.23 11.65 -12.06
CA GLY A 228 4.34 12.59 -11.36
C GLY A 228 3.01 11.95 -10.97
N LEU A 229 3.04 10.67 -10.60
CA LEU A 229 1.87 9.88 -10.21
C LEU A 229 1.87 9.64 -8.69
N ASN A 230 0.68 9.43 -8.13
CA ASN A 230 0.47 9.36 -6.69
C ASN A 230 0.26 7.93 -6.15
N ASN A 231 -0.10 6.98 -7.01
CA ASN A 231 -0.32 5.58 -6.62
C ASN A 231 -0.06 4.62 -7.78
N ARG A 232 0.07 3.31 -7.45
CA ARG A 232 0.33 2.27 -8.45
C ARG A 232 -0.82 2.04 -9.44
N VAL A 233 -2.07 2.38 -9.08
CA VAL A 233 -3.22 2.26 -9.96
C VAL A 233 -3.09 3.27 -11.12
N GLN A 234 -2.60 4.46 -10.84
CA GLN A 234 -2.34 5.46 -11.88
C GLN A 234 -1.24 4.99 -12.86
N VAL A 235 -0.23 4.24 -12.38
CA VAL A 235 0.77 3.61 -13.27
C VAL A 235 0.09 2.56 -14.15
N ALA A 236 -0.76 1.72 -13.58
CA ALA A 236 -1.49 0.69 -14.34
C ALA A 236 -2.40 1.32 -15.41
N LEU A 237 -3.14 2.38 -15.07
CA LEU A 237 -3.96 3.13 -16.02
C LEU A 237 -3.10 3.76 -17.13
N LEU A 238 -1.95 4.34 -16.80
CA LEU A 238 -1.03 4.91 -17.79
C LEU A 238 -0.52 3.86 -18.78
N VAL A 239 -0.17 2.67 -18.30
CA VAL A 239 0.27 1.55 -19.16
C VAL A 239 -0.86 1.06 -20.07
N HIS A 240 -2.09 0.98 -19.53
CA HIS A 240 -3.28 0.66 -20.31
C HIS A 240 -3.58 1.75 -21.37
N ASP A 241 -3.55 3.04 -20.99
CA ASP A 241 -3.76 4.15 -21.91
C ASP A 241 -2.72 4.16 -23.05
N ALA A 242 -1.50 3.70 -22.78
CA ALA A 242 -0.46 3.51 -23.79
C ALA A 242 -0.72 2.31 -24.72
N GLY A 243 -1.71 1.47 -24.43
CA GLY A 243 -2.06 0.27 -25.20
C GLY A 243 -1.00 -0.85 -25.12
N LEU A 244 -0.33 -0.97 -23.97
CA LEU A 244 0.76 -1.93 -23.75
C LEU A 244 0.31 -3.18 -22.95
N VAL A 245 -0.89 -3.18 -22.43
CA VAL A 245 -1.58 -4.30 -21.75
C VAL A 245 -3.06 -4.23 -22.06
#